data_7c9fc118c6b7c8374e5f8f5484f9645f
#
_entry.id   7c9fc118c6b7c8374e5f8f5484f9645f
#
_cell.length_a   1.000
_cell.length_b   1.000
_cell.length_c   1.000
_cell.angle_alpha   90.00
_cell.angle_beta   90.00
_cell.angle_gamma   90.00
#
_symmetry.space_group_name_H-M   'P 1'
#
loop_
_entity.id
_entity.type
_entity.pdbx_description
1 polymer ?
#
loop_
_entity_poly.entity_id
_entity_poly.type
_entity_poly.pdbx_seq_one_letter_code
_entity_poly.pdbx_strand_id
1 'polypeptide(L)'
;MKVLMFGWEYPPHVFGGLATANYGISQGLHAQGDMDITLCLPKPFGDEDRSACQIVAMNAVPIAYRDVSPEYVRERVGNIMDPDLYFRLRDHLYADFNYMHVNDLGAMEFAGGYPGNLHEEINNYSIIAGVVARTLDYDIIHAHDWLTYPAGIHAKQVSGKPLCIHVHATDFDRSRGKVNPTVYSIEKNGMDNADCIMCVSELTRQTVFNQYHQDPRKCFTVHNAVYPLPDEYQAIPRPDHTGKDKVVTNRRSEERFSRNDE
;
A
#
# COMPACT_ATOMS: atom_id res chain seq x y z
N MET A 1 18.70 -5.74 -3.92
CA MET A 1 18.08 -5.16 -2.71
C MET A 1 16.68 -5.73 -2.55
N LYS A 2 16.32 -6.18 -1.35
CA LYS A 2 15.00 -6.74 -1.05
C LYS A 2 14.11 -5.70 -0.40
N VAL A 3 12.93 -5.48 -0.97
CA VAL A 3 11.96 -4.45 -0.54
C VAL A 3 10.73 -5.11 0.03
N LEU A 4 10.39 -4.84 1.30
CA LEU A 4 9.09 -5.15 1.87
C LEU A 4 8.16 -3.96 1.66
N MET A 5 7.23 -4.11 0.71
CA MET A 5 6.32 -3.05 0.29
C MET A 5 4.92 -3.26 0.89
N PHE A 6 4.39 -2.25 1.54
CA PHE A 6 3.01 -2.24 2.05
C PHE A 6 2.13 -1.39 1.12
N GLY A 7 1.21 -2.07 0.41
CA GLY A 7 0.19 -1.47 -0.42
C GLY A 7 -1.21 -1.73 0.12
N TRP A 8 -2.22 -1.10 -0.47
CA TRP A 8 -3.61 -1.30 -0.08
C TRP A 8 -4.43 -1.98 -1.18
N GLU A 9 -4.12 -1.67 -2.42
CA GLU A 9 -4.79 -2.15 -3.61
C GLU A 9 -3.80 -2.38 -4.74
N TYR A 10 -4.13 -3.26 -5.69
CA TYR A 10 -3.29 -3.63 -6.83
C TYR A 10 -4.15 -4.09 -8.01
N PRO A 11 -3.80 -3.77 -9.26
CA PRO A 11 -4.56 -4.22 -10.41
C PRO A 11 -4.65 -5.76 -10.53
N PRO A 12 -5.79 -6.29 -11.07
CA PRO A 12 -6.86 -5.57 -11.78
C PRO A 12 -7.89 -4.89 -10.87
N HIS A 13 -7.83 -5.08 -9.56
CA HIS A 13 -8.75 -4.51 -8.58
C HIS A 13 -8.34 -3.09 -8.18
N VAL A 14 -8.92 -2.12 -8.89
CA VAL A 14 -8.60 -0.70 -8.73
C VAL A 14 -9.77 0.02 -8.07
N PHE A 15 -9.61 0.41 -6.80
CA PHE A 15 -10.59 1.21 -6.06
C PHE A 15 -10.21 2.69 -6.05
N GLY A 16 -8.91 2.99 -6.28
CA GLY A 16 -8.37 4.34 -6.33
C GLY A 16 -7.08 4.45 -7.14
N GLY A 17 -6.45 5.62 -7.09
CA GLY A 17 -5.20 5.87 -7.81
C GLY A 17 -3.98 5.11 -7.26
N LEU A 18 -4.08 4.63 -6.02
CA LEU A 18 -2.98 3.94 -5.35
C LEU A 18 -2.65 2.59 -6.01
N ALA A 19 -3.66 1.87 -6.51
CA ALA A 19 -3.45 0.62 -7.24
C ALA A 19 -2.54 0.80 -8.45
N THR A 20 -2.84 1.80 -9.29
CA THR A 20 -2.05 2.12 -10.48
C THR A 20 -0.64 2.57 -10.12
N ALA A 21 -0.48 3.35 -9.04
CA ALA A 21 0.82 3.80 -8.56
C ALA A 21 1.66 2.63 -8.04
N ASN A 22 1.09 1.75 -7.20
CA ASN A 22 1.77 0.57 -6.68
C ASN A 22 2.23 -0.35 -7.83
N TYR A 23 1.37 -0.55 -8.82
CA TYR A 23 1.71 -1.34 -10.00
C TYR A 23 2.87 -0.73 -10.78
N GLY A 24 2.78 0.54 -11.15
CA GLY A 24 3.82 1.23 -11.91
C GLY A 24 5.15 1.27 -11.17
N ILE A 25 5.14 1.48 -9.85
CA ILE A 25 6.35 1.48 -9.02
C ILE A 25 6.97 0.08 -8.95
N SER A 26 6.18 -0.97 -8.71
CA SER A 26 6.70 -2.34 -8.66
C SER A 26 7.30 -2.78 -9.99
N GLN A 27 6.63 -2.49 -11.11
CA GLN A 27 7.15 -2.76 -12.45
C GLN A 27 8.44 -1.99 -12.74
N GLY A 28 8.47 -0.69 -12.38
CA GLY A 28 9.64 0.16 -12.57
C GLY A 28 10.85 -0.28 -11.74
N LEU A 29 10.64 -0.65 -10.48
CA LEU A 29 11.70 -1.16 -9.61
C LEU A 29 12.21 -2.53 -10.09
N HIS A 30 11.31 -3.44 -10.47
CA HIS A 30 11.67 -4.74 -11.02
C HIS A 30 12.51 -4.61 -12.32
N ALA A 31 12.13 -3.67 -13.18
CA ALA A 31 12.84 -3.41 -14.43
C ALA A 31 14.29 -2.92 -14.25
N GLN A 32 14.66 -2.42 -13.06
CA GLN A 32 16.06 -2.09 -12.74
C GLN A 32 16.93 -3.35 -12.60
N GLY A 33 16.32 -4.53 -12.38
CA GLY A 33 17.00 -5.83 -12.37
C GLY A 33 17.76 -6.18 -11.09
N ASP A 34 17.79 -5.31 -10.10
CA ASP A 34 18.52 -5.49 -8.84
C ASP A 34 17.63 -5.43 -7.58
N MET A 35 16.30 -5.42 -7.77
CA MET A 35 15.32 -5.31 -6.69
C MET A 35 14.34 -6.48 -6.66
N ASP A 36 14.27 -7.14 -5.51
CA ASP A 36 13.28 -8.17 -5.20
C ASP A 36 12.18 -7.54 -4.35
N ILE A 37 10.95 -7.54 -4.83
CA ILE A 37 9.83 -6.87 -4.18
C ILE A 37 8.88 -7.91 -3.60
N THR A 38 8.60 -7.78 -2.30
CA THR A 38 7.50 -8.48 -1.62
C THR A 38 6.42 -7.46 -1.28
N LEU A 39 5.31 -7.51 -2.00
CA LEU A 39 4.15 -6.62 -1.82
C LEU A 39 3.13 -7.27 -0.90
N CYS A 40 2.87 -6.62 0.23
CA CYS A 40 1.80 -6.98 1.15
C CYS A 40 0.51 -6.27 0.76
N LEU A 41 -0.60 -7.02 0.65
CA LEU A 41 -1.94 -6.47 0.36
C LEU A 41 -2.93 -6.98 1.42
N PRO A 42 -3.87 -6.15 1.90
CA PRO A 42 -4.89 -6.58 2.86
C PRO A 42 -5.66 -7.80 2.37
N LYS A 43 -6.17 -7.73 1.14
CA LYS A 43 -6.97 -8.78 0.50
C LYS A 43 -6.72 -8.84 -1.01
N PRO A 44 -5.74 -9.59 -1.48
CA PRO A 44 -5.64 -9.93 -2.89
C PRO A 44 -6.74 -10.92 -3.29
N PHE A 45 -7.10 -10.93 -4.57
CA PHE A 45 -8.18 -11.73 -5.15
C PHE A 45 -7.67 -12.96 -5.90
N GLY A 46 -6.38 -13.00 -6.22
CA GLY A 46 -5.71 -14.15 -6.84
C GLY A 46 -5.48 -14.03 -8.35
N ASP A 47 -5.87 -12.92 -8.94
CA ASP A 47 -5.70 -12.57 -10.36
C ASP A 47 -4.79 -11.34 -10.57
N GLU A 48 -4.12 -10.88 -9.50
CA GLU A 48 -3.12 -9.81 -9.58
C GLU A 48 -1.89 -10.25 -10.39
N ASP A 49 -1.35 -9.31 -11.17
CA ASP A 49 -0.09 -9.52 -11.88
C ASP A 49 1.11 -9.64 -10.91
N ARG A 50 1.75 -10.81 -10.93
CA ARG A 50 2.90 -11.14 -10.07
C ARG A 50 4.23 -11.11 -10.82
N SER A 51 4.25 -10.57 -12.02
CA SER A 51 5.47 -10.55 -12.86
C SER A 51 6.60 -9.73 -12.25
N ALA A 52 6.28 -8.69 -11.47
CA ALA A 52 7.24 -7.76 -10.88
C ALA A 52 7.45 -7.93 -9.37
N CYS A 53 6.57 -8.64 -8.66
CA CYS A 53 6.65 -8.77 -7.21
C CYS A 53 6.01 -10.08 -6.71
N GLN A 54 6.49 -10.55 -5.56
CA GLN A 54 5.79 -11.56 -4.79
C GLN A 54 4.67 -10.88 -3.99
N ILE A 55 3.48 -11.49 -3.96
CA ILE A 55 2.34 -10.96 -3.19
C ILE A 55 2.16 -11.76 -1.91
N VAL A 56 2.07 -11.06 -0.78
CA VAL A 56 1.66 -11.59 0.53
C VAL A 56 0.23 -11.16 0.80
N ALA A 57 -0.67 -12.15 0.87
CA ALA A 57 -2.07 -11.96 1.23
C ALA A 57 -2.20 -11.82 2.75
N MET A 58 -2.39 -10.60 3.26
CA MET A 58 -2.44 -10.37 4.71
C MET A 58 -3.64 -11.05 5.37
N ASN A 59 -4.75 -11.26 4.64
CA ASN A 59 -5.90 -12.04 5.05
C ASN A 59 -5.65 -13.56 5.10
N ALA A 60 -4.48 -14.02 4.71
CA ALA A 60 -4.05 -15.42 4.84
C ALA A 60 -2.84 -15.59 5.77
N VAL A 61 -2.27 -14.50 6.31
CA VAL A 61 -1.17 -14.57 7.28
C VAL A 61 -1.70 -15.05 8.63
N PRO A 62 -1.25 -16.22 9.14
CA PRO A 62 -1.70 -16.71 10.43
C PRO A 62 -1.19 -15.81 11.56
N ILE A 63 -2.06 -15.44 12.47
CA ILE A 63 -1.76 -14.75 13.74
C ILE A 63 -2.12 -15.63 14.94
N ALA A 64 -2.92 -16.67 14.72
CA ALA A 64 -3.23 -17.71 15.70
C ALA A 64 -2.94 -19.08 15.09
N TYR A 65 -2.44 -20.01 15.91
CA TYR A 65 -2.19 -21.37 15.45
C TYR A 65 -3.49 -22.09 15.12
N ARG A 66 -3.51 -22.76 13.96
CA ARG A 66 -4.56 -23.69 13.54
C ARG A 66 -3.92 -24.96 12.98
N ASP A 67 -4.45 -26.11 13.39
CA ASP A 67 -4.01 -27.39 12.84
C ASP A 67 -4.78 -27.66 11.53
N VAL A 68 -4.18 -27.23 10.43
CA VAL A 68 -4.75 -27.36 9.08
C VAL A 68 -3.85 -28.20 8.20
N SER A 69 -4.44 -29.04 7.35
CA SER A 69 -3.66 -29.88 6.45
C SER A 69 -3.00 -29.08 5.33
N PRO A 70 -1.86 -29.56 4.80
CA PRO A 70 -1.19 -28.90 3.67
C PRO A 70 -2.08 -28.79 2.42
N GLU A 71 -2.96 -29.74 2.18
CA GLU A 71 -3.90 -29.75 1.06
C GLU A 71 -4.91 -28.60 1.21
N TYR A 72 -5.46 -28.43 2.41
CA TYR A 72 -6.39 -27.35 2.73
C TYR A 72 -5.75 -25.97 2.54
N VAL A 73 -4.51 -25.81 3.00
CA VAL A 73 -3.76 -24.54 2.81
C VAL A 73 -3.52 -24.27 1.33
N ARG A 74 -3.08 -25.27 0.55
CA ARG A 74 -2.87 -25.09 -0.91
C ARG A 74 -4.15 -24.70 -1.62
N GLU A 75 -5.27 -25.30 -1.27
CA GLU A 75 -6.58 -24.95 -1.85
C GLU A 75 -7.02 -23.52 -1.53
N ARG A 76 -6.84 -23.09 -0.27
CA ARG A 76 -7.34 -21.79 0.21
C ARG A 76 -6.41 -20.62 -0.08
N VAL A 77 -5.10 -20.86 -0.15
CA VAL A 77 -4.05 -19.84 -0.21
C VAL A 77 -3.36 -19.81 -1.57
N GLY A 78 -3.32 -20.93 -2.30
CA GLY A 78 -2.41 -21.09 -3.45
C GLY A 78 -2.59 -20.12 -4.61
N ASN A 79 -3.75 -19.52 -4.76
CA ASN A 79 -3.99 -18.47 -5.78
C ASN A 79 -3.72 -17.05 -5.28
N ILE A 80 -3.65 -16.82 -3.97
CA ILE A 80 -3.43 -15.48 -3.38
C ILE A 80 -2.03 -15.30 -2.80
N MET A 81 -1.37 -16.38 -2.37
CA MET A 81 -0.03 -16.34 -1.79
C MET A 81 0.66 -17.70 -1.97
N ASP A 82 1.98 -17.74 -1.89
CA ASP A 82 2.74 -18.99 -1.80
C ASP A 82 2.33 -19.80 -0.55
N PRO A 83 1.80 -21.04 -0.68
CA PRO A 83 1.42 -21.85 0.46
C PRO A 83 2.58 -22.20 1.42
N ASP A 84 3.81 -22.32 0.93
CA ASP A 84 4.97 -22.59 1.77
C ASP A 84 5.30 -21.37 2.66
N LEU A 85 4.98 -20.17 2.19
CA LEU A 85 5.09 -18.96 3.01
C LEU A 85 4.11 -18.99 4.19
N TYR A 86 2.86 -19.48 4.01
CA TYR A 86 1.92 -19.64 5.10
C TYR A 86 2.51 -20.49 6.22
N PHE A 87 3.11 -21.66 5.90
CA PHE A 87 3.71 -22.55 6.90
C PHE A 87 4.89 -21.90 7.60
N ARG A 88 5.77 -21.20 6.87
CA ARG A 88 6.88 -20.45 7.48
C ARG A 88 6.38 -19.38 8.45
N LEU A 89 5.33 -18.64 8.10
CA LEU A 89 4.72 -17.63 8.96
C LEU A 89 4.10 -18.28 10.21
N ARG A 90 3.36 -19.38 10.04
CA ARG A 90 2.75 -20.15 11.14
C ARG A 90 3.79 -20.68 12.14
N ASP A 91 4.88 -21.23 11.62
CA ASP A 91 5.92 -21.85 12.45
C ASP A 91 6.73 -20.80 13.28
N HIS A 92 6.63 -19.52 12.91
CA HIS A 92 7.23 -18.39 13.63
C HIS A 92 6.25 -17.61 14.52
N LEU A 93 5.08 -18.18 14.81
CA LEU A 93 4.15 -17.56 15.76
C LEU A 93 4.67 -17.72 17.19
N TYR A 94 5.14 -16.62 17.76
CA TYR A 94 5.71 -16.59 19.13
C TYR A 94 4.69 -16.33 20.24
N ALA A 95 3.46 -15.97 19.91
CA ALA A 95 2.43 -15.66 20.88
C ALA A 95 1.10 -16.28 20.44
N ASP A 96 0.45 -16.99 21.37
CA ASP A 96 -0.96 -17.33 21.26
C ASP A 96 -1.77 -16.04 21.43
N PHE A 97 -1.90 -15.33 20.33
CA PHE A 97 -2.87 -14.24 20.27
C PHE A 97 -4.26 -14.89 20.31
N ASN A 98 -4.89 -14.82 21.45
CA ASN A 98 -6.26 -15.28 21.63
C ASN A 98 -7.23 -14.30 20.95
N TYR A 99 -7.06 -14.11 19.65
CA TYR A 99 -7.96 -13.30 18.84
C TYR A 99 -9.24 -14.09 18.57
N MET A 100 -10.36 -13.56 19.05
CA MET A 100 -11.68 -14.20 18.92
C MET A 100 -12.23 -14.18 17.49
N HIS A 101 -11.59 -13.46 16.55
CA HIS A 101 -12.08 -13.27 15.18
C HIS A 101 -11.02 -13.60 14.13
N VAL A 102 -10.62 -14.86 14.07
CA VAL A 102 -9.77 -15.40 12.98
C VAL A 102 -10.52 -16.51 12.24
N ASN A 103 -10.21 -16.64 10.96
CA ASN A 103 -10.76 -17.71 10.11
C ASN A 103 -10.08 -19.07 10.38
N ASP A 104 -10.42 -20.08 9.57
CA ASP A 104 -9.89 -21.43 9.70
C ASP A 104 -8.37 -21.52 9.48
N LEU A 105 -7.76 -20.53 8.81
CA LEU A 105 -6.31 -20.40 8.65
C LEU A 105 -5.63 -19.72 9.85
N GLY A 106 -6.38 -19.26 10.84
CA GLY A 106 -5.86 -18.46 11.93
C GLY A 106 -5.55 -17.00 11.54
N ALA A 107 -6.06 -16.54 10.42
CA ALA A 107 -5.84 -15.20 9.86
C ALA A 107 -7.04 -14.28 10.08
N MET A 108 -6.78 -12.97 10.11
CA MET A 108 -7.82 -11.94 10.16
C MET A 108 -8.47 -11.75 8.78
N GLU A 109 -9.77 -11.47 8.76
CA GLU A 109 -10.49 -11.14 7.54
C GLU A 109 -10.38 -9.64 7.21
N PHE A 110 -10.40 -9.35 5.90
CA PHE A 110 -10.47 -8.00 5.35
C PHE A 110 -11.60 -7.91 4.34
N ALA A 111 -12.31 -6.80 4.31
CA ALA A 111 -13.38 -6.56 3.34
C ALA A 111 -12.84 -6.37 1.91
N GLY A 112 -11.65 -5.74 1.79
CA GLY A 112 -11.08 -5.26 0.55
C GLY A 112 -11.66 -3.88 0.16
N GLY A 113 -10.89 -3.05 -0.50
CA GLY A 113 -11.28 -1.68 -0.84
C GLY A 113 -11.31 -0.75 0.38
N TYR A 114 -12.35 0.08 0.48
CA TYR A 114 -12.48 1.12 1.51
C TYR A 114 -13.79 0.94 2.30
N PRO A 115 -13.84 -0.01 3.25
CA PRO A 115 -15.05 -0.30 4.02
C PRO A 115 -15.32 0.76 5.10
N GLY A 116 -16.53 0.72 5.69
CA GLY A 116 -16.92 1.64 6.77
C GLY A 116 -16.10 1.50 8.05
N ASN A 117 -15.49 0.33 8.30
CA ASN A 117 -14.59 0.05 9.42
C ASN A 117 -13.10 0.19 9.05
N LEU A 118 -12.76 1.06 8.11
CA LEU A 118 -11.41 1.20 7.54
C LEU A 118 -10.30 1.36 8.60
N HIS A 119 -10.55 2.11 9.68
CA HIS A 119 -9.55 2.28 10.75
C HIS A 119 -9.25 0.99 11.51
N GLU A 120 -10.23 0.12 11.67
CA GLU A 120 -10.02 -1.21 12.25
C GLU A 120 -9.17 -2.07 11.32
N GLU A 121 -9.46 -2.06 10.01
CA GLU A 121 -8.66 -2.79 9.02
C GLU A 121 -7.22 -2.29 8.95
N ILE A 122 -6.97 -0.98 9.03
CA ILE A 122 -5.62 -0.40 9.11
C ILE A 122 -4.87 -0.93 10.36
N ASN A 123 -5.55 -1.00 11.50
CA ASN A 123 -4.96 -1.54 12.73
C ASN A 123 -4.63 -3.04 12.59
N ASN A 124 -5.57 -3.82 12.07
CA ASN A 124 -5.38 -5.25 11.81
C ASN A 124 -4.21 -5.49 10.84
N TYR A 125 -4.16 -4.70 9.77
CA TYR A 125 -3.06 -4.73 8.80
C TYR A 125 -1.71 -4.45 9.46
N SER A 126 -1.65 -3.48 10.37
CA SER A 126 -0.45 -3.16 11.15
C SER A 126 0.00 -4.31 12.05
N ILE A 127 -0.93 -4.99 12.72
CA ILE A 127 -0.61 -6.15 13.57
C ILE A 127 0.02 -7.26 12.75
N ILE A 128 -0.60 -7.61 11.61
CA ILE A 128 -0.11 -8.66 10.71
C ILE A 128 1.24 -8.28 10.10
N ALA A 129 1.46 -6.99 9.78
CA ALA A 129 2.74 -6.51 9.29
C ALA A 129 3.91 -6.83 10.24
N GLY A 130 3.68 -6.80 11.55
CA GLY A 130 4.67 -7.21 12.54
C GLY A 130 5.04 -8.70 12.47
N VAL A 131 4.08 -9.58 12.14
CA VAL A 131 4.34 -11.02 11.94
C VAL A 131 5.17 -11.23 10.68
N VAL A 132 4.76 -10.64 9.58
CA VAL A 132 5.46 -10.70 8.28
C VAL A 132 6.89 -10.17 8.41
N ALA A 133 7.06 -9.03 9.07
CA ALA A 133 8.35 -8.36 9.23
C ALA A 133 9.37 -9.14 10.05
N ARG A 134 8.93 -10.01 10.96
CA ARG A 134 9.83 -10.89 11.74
C ARG A 134 10.28 -12.12 10.95
N THR A 135 9.48 -12.55 9.97
CA THR A 135 9.68 -13.82 9.27
C THR A 135 10.41 -13.67 7.96
N LEU A 136 10.15 -12.57 7.24
CA LEU A 136 10.73 -12.34 5.92
C LEU A 136 12.11 -11.69 6.00
N ASP A 137 12.93 -11.98 4.98
CA ASP A 137 14.22 -11.35 4.77
C ASP A 137 14.07 -10.19 3.78
N TYR A 138 14.39 -8.97 4.22
CA TYR A 138 14.34 -7.75 3.41
C TYR A 138 15.34 -6.72 3.95
N ASP A 139 15.67 -5.74 3.11
CA ASP A 139 16.64 -4.68 3.42
C ASP A 139 15.96 -3.39 3.85
N ILE A 140 14.80 -3.06 3.25
CA ILE A 140 14.07 -1.81 3.43
C ILE A 140 12.55 -2.03 3.45
N ILE A 141 11.86 -1.19 4.20
CA ILE A 141 10.40 -1.12 4.26
C ILE A 141 9.93 0.05 3.41
N HIS A 142 8.93 -0.18 2.55
CA HIS A 142 8.32 0.85 1.72
C HIS A 142 6.80 0.85 1.91
N ALA A 143 6.25 1.91 2.52
CA ALA A 143 4.83 2.02 2.83
C ALA A 143 4.16 3.16 2.01
N HIS A 144 3.01 2.86 1.41
CA HIS A 144 2.31 3.72 0.46
C HIS A 144 1.03 4.32 1.06
N ASP A 145 1.02 5.63 1.25
CA ASP A 145 -0.06 6.41 1.83
C ASP A 145 -0.43 6.03 3.27
N TRP A 146 -1.25 6.86 3.90
CA TRP A 146 -1.61 6.81 5.31
C TRP A 146 -2.21 5.48 5.77
N LEU A 147 -2.88 4.74 4.86
CA LEU A 147 -3.46 3.43 5.11
C LEU A 147 -2.40 2.39 5.54
N THR A 148 -1.18 2.53 5.05
CA THR A 148 -0.10 1.55 5.25
C THR A 148 0.98 2.04 6.21
N TYR A 149 0.99 3.32 6.60
CA TYR A 149 2.00 3.85 7.50
C TYR A 149 2.06 3.13 8.85
N PRO A 150 0.91 2.79 9.51
CA PRO A 150 0.95 2.00 10.75
C PRO A 150 1.63 0.64 10.58
N ALA A 151 1.41 -0.03 9.45
CA ALA A 151 2.07 -1.29 9.10
C ALA A 151 3.59 -1.11 8.93
N GLY A 152 4.01 -0.07 8.19
CA GLY A 152 5.42 0.29 8.01
C GLY A 152 6.12 0.61 9.33
N ILE A 153 5.47 1.37 10.21
CA ILE A 153 6.01 1.70 11.55
C ILE A 153 6.20 0.43 12.39
N HIS A 154 5.19 -0.43 12.44
CA HIS A 154 5.28 -1.67 13.21
C HIS A 154 6.36 -2.61 12.64
N ALA A 155 6.44 -2.74 11.32
CA ALA A 155 7.51 -3.50 10.67
C ALA A 155 8.91 -2.96 11.03
N LYS A 156 9.09 -1.63 11.04
CA LYS A 156 10.34 -0.98 11.48
C LYS A 156 10.64 -1.29 12.95
N GLN A 157 9.65 -1.19 13.83
CA GLN A 157 9.84 -1.44 15.27
C GLN A 157 10.31 -2.86 15.57
N VAL A 158 9.77 -3.86 14.86
CA VAL A 158 10.11 -5.27 15.12
C VAL A 158 11.38 -5.74 14.42
N SER A 159 11.78 -5.11 13.32
CA SER A 159 12.92 -5.53 12.50
C SER A 159 14.16 -4.64 12.62
N GLY A 160 13.97 -3.38 13.02
CA GLY A 160 15.03 -2.36 12.99
C GLY A 160 15.43 -1.90 11.59
N LYS A 161 14.74 -2.36 10.52
CA LYS A 161 15.03 -1.98 9.14
C LYS A 161 14.51 -0.56 8.84
N PRO A 162 15.16 0.17 7.91
CA PRO A 162 14.76 1.53 7.57
C PRO A 162 13.37 1.56 6.90
N LEU A 163 12.59 2.59 7.25
CA LEU A 163 11.27 2.84 6.70
C LEU A 163 11.30 4.01 5.72
N CYS A 164 10.94 3.74 4.49
CA CYS A 164 10.60 4.74 3.50
C CYS A 164 9.07 4.81 3.35
N ILE A 165 8.50 6.00 3.42
CA ILE A 165 7.08 6.20 3.11
C ILE A 165 6.93 6.96 1.80
N HIS A 166 5.85 6.65 1.06
CA HIS A 166 5.50 7.29 -0.18
C HIS A 166 4.19 8.05 -0.01
N VAL A 167 4.26 9.37 -0.15
CA VAL A 167 3.11 10.28 -0.02
C VAL A 167 2.54 10.54 -1.40
N HIS A 168 1.44 9.83 -1.75
CA HIS A 168 0.75 10.03 -3.02
C HIS A 168 -0.20 11.23 -2.98
N ALA A 169 -0.84 11.45 -1.82
CA ALA A 169 -1.61 12.63 -1.49
C ALA A 169 -1.70 12.76 0.03
N THR A 170 -1.85 13.98 0.52
CA THR A 170 -2.16 14.23 1.93
C THR A 170 -3.65 14.46 2.14
N ASP A 171 -4.10 14.45 3.39
CA ASP A 171 -5.49 14.80 3.68
C ASP A 171 -5.79 16.28 3.38
N PHE A 172 -4.78 17.15 3.37
CA PHE A 172 -4.94 18.52 2.87
C PHE A 172 -5.35 18.57 1.40
N ASP A 173 -4.80 17.67 0.57
CA ASP A 173 -5.12 17.58 -0.86
C ASP A 173 -6.52 17.03 -1.06
N ARG A 174 -6.88 15.96 -0.30
CA ARG A 174 -8.16 15.25 -0.42
C ARG A 174 -9.32 16.10 0.10
N SER A 175 -9.13 16.82 1.21
CA SER A 175 -10.16 17.57 1.93
C SER A 175 -10.23 19.06 1.55
N ARG A 176 -9.38 19.53 0.62
CA ARG A 176 -9.23 20.95 0.29
C ARG A 176 -8.94 21.81 1.52
N GLY A 177 -8.11 21.28 2.42
CA GLY A 177 -7.70 21.95 3.66
C GLY A 177 -8.62 21.77 4.86
N LYS A 178 -9.75 21.05 4.72
CA LYS A 178 -10.63 20.64 5.84
C LYS A 178 -10.20 19.30 6.40
N VAL A 179 -9.04 19.25 6.99
CA VAL A 179 -8.34 18.03 7.37
C VAL A 179 -9.09 17.23 8.43
N ASN A 180 -9.22 15.92 8.23
CA ASN A 180 -9.70 14.99 9.24
C ASN A 180 -8.62 14.79 10.31
N PRO A 181 -8.85 15.10 11.60
CA PRO A 181 -7.83 15.02 12.63
C PRO A 181 -7.24 13.62 12.82
N THR A 182 -8.03 12.56 12.62
CA THR A 182 -7.57 11.19 12.74
C THR A 182 -6.63 10.82 11.59
N VAL A 183 -6.99 11.15 10.35
CA VAL A 183 -6.13 10.91 9.18
C VAL A 183 -4.83 11.71 9.29
N TYR A 184 -4.93 13.00 9.65
CA TYR A 184 -3.76 13.84 9.90
C TYR A 184 -2.81 13.22 10.94
N SER A 185 -3.37 12.70 12.04
CA SER A 185 -2.56 12.07 13.10
C SER A 185 -1.81 10.84 12.58
N ILE A 186 -2.46 10.01 11.76
CA ILE A 186 -1.82 8.83 11.16
C ILE A 186 -0.74 9.25 10.16
N GLU A 187 -1.03 10.22 9.28
CA GLU A 187 -0.06 10.76 8.33
C GLU A 187 1.16 11.35 9.05
N LYS A 188 0.91 12.20 10.06
CA LYS A 188 1.97 12.82 10.86
C LYS A 188 2.83 11.78 11.56
N ASN A 189 2.22 10.77 12.19
CA ASN A 189 2.93 9.69 12.86
C ASN A 189 3.77 8.86 11.88
N GLY A 190 3.24 8.59 10.67
CA GLY A 190 3.97 7.93 9.60
C GLY A 190 5.22 8.71 9.21
N MET A 191 5.03 10.00 8.95
CA MET A 191 6.11 10.90 8.56
C MET A 191 7.17 11.06 9.66
N ASP A 192 6.76 11.16 10.94
CA ASP A 192 7.70 11.31 12.07
C ASP A 192 8.60 10.08 12.25
N ASN A 193 8.06 8.88 12.02
CA ASN A 193 8.78 7.62 12.17
C ASN A 193 9.57 7.19 10.93
N ALA A 194 9.36 7.82 9.78
CA ALA A 194 10.06 7.49 8.54
C ALA A 194 11.51 7.99 8.55
N ASP A 195 12.40 7.18 7.97
CA ASP A 195 13.78 7.54 7.68
C ASP A 195 13.88 8.30 6.34
N CYS A 196 12.95 8.02 5.42
CA CYS A 196 12.83 8.66 4.12
C CYS A 196 11.36 8.92 3.79
N ILE A 197 11.06 10.10 3.24
CA ILE A 197 9.74 10.50 2.78
C ILE A 197 9.82 10.84 1.29
N MET A 198 9.21 10.01 0.45
CA MET A 198 9.06 10.28 -0.98
C MET A 198 7.74 10.99 -1.23
N CYS A 199 7.78 12.12 -1.90
CA CYS A 199 6.61 12.92 -2.27
C CYS A 199 6.46 12.92 -3.79
N VAL A 200 5.26 12.64 -4.29
CA VAL A 200 4.99 12.52 -5.74
C VAL A 200 5.15 13.84 -6.53
N SER A 201 5.26 14.95 -5.83
CA SER A 201 5.48 16.27 -6.45
C SER A 201 6.16 17.23 -5.48
N GLU A 202 6.72 18.31 -6.02
CA GLU A 202 7.25 19.40 -5.18
C GLU A 202 6.13 20.09 -4.37
N LEU A 203 4.92 20.16 -4.91
CA LEU A 203 3.76 20.68 -4.18
C LEU A 203 3.45 19.82 -2.95
N THR A 204 3.40 18.48 -3.11
CA THR A 204 3.21 17.55 -1.99
C THR A 204 4.33 17.68 -0.97
N ARG A 205 5.59 17.81 -1.43
CA ARG A 205 6.75 18.01 -0.56
C ARG A 205 6.63 19.30 0.25
N GLN A 206 6.19 20.41 -0.36
CA GLN A 206 5.94 21.66 0.34
C GLN A 206 4.81 21.53 1.38
N THR A 207 3.74 20.80 1.08
CA THR A 207 2.68 20.48 2.04
C THR A 207 3.23 19.70 3.24
N VAL A 208 4.10 18.69 2.99
CA VAL A 208 4.77 17.92 4.03
C VAL A 208 5.63 18.81 4.95
N PHE A 209 6.34 19.80 4.40
CA PHE A 209 7.09 20.75 5.21
C PHE A 209 6.19 21.68 6.02
N ASN A 210 5.24 22.31 5.34
CA ASN A 210 4.47 23.42 5.92
C ASN A 210 3.41 22.93 6.90
N GLN A 211 2.80 21.76 6.65
CA GLN A 211 1.65 21.27 7.41
C GLN A 211 2.03 20.14 8.39
N TYR A 212 3.02 19.32 8.06
CA TYR A 212 3.46 18.21 8.91
C TYR A 212 4.80 18.48 9.61
N HIS A 213 5.45 19.60 9.30
CA HIS A 213 6.70 20.08 9.94
C HIS A 213 7.84 19.04 9.88
N GLN A 214 8.01 18.42 8.72
CA GLN A 214 9.02 17.39 8.53
C GLN A 214 10.40 17.98 8.20
N ASP A 215 11.45 17.24 8.57
CA ASP A 215 12.83 17.62 8.25
C ASP A 215 13.06 17.54 6.72
N PRO A 216 13.45 18.65 6.07
CA PRO A 216 13.73 18.68 4.64
C PRO A 216 14.76 17.64 4.16
N ARG A 217 15.70 17.25 5.03
CA ARG A 217 16.78 16.32 4.68
C ARG A 217 16.31 14.89 4.43
N LYS A 218 15.15 14.49 4.96
CA LYS A 218 14.55 13.17 4.71
C LYS A 218 13.44 13.18 3.67
N CYS A 219 13.11 14.33 3.08
CA CYS A 219 11.99 14.49 2.16
C CYS A 219 12.49 14.71 0.72
N PHE A 220 12.08 13.82 -0.18
CA PHE A 220 12.50 13.81 -1.58
C PHE A 220 11.30 13.88 -2.51
N THR A 221 11.43 14.62 -3.61
CA THR A 221 10.43 14.61 -4.69
C THR A 221 10.74 13.47 -5.65
N VAL A 222 9.80 12.55 -5.80
CA VAL A 222 9.86 11.41 -6.73
C VAL A 222 8.57 11.41 -7.53
N HIS A 223 8.62 11.93 -8.76
CA HIS A 223 7.43 12.05 -9.59
C HIS A 223 6.87 10.70 -10.01
N ASN A 224 5.54 10.59 -9.99
CA ASN A 224 4.87 9.48 -10.66
C ASN A 224 5.17 9.51 -12.15
N ALA A 225 5.36 8.34 -12.72
CA ALA A 225 5.52 8.16 -14.16
C ALA A 225 4.20 7.64 -14.78
N VAL A 226 4.13 7.72 -16.09
CA VAL A 226 3.08 7.08 -16.89
C VAL A 226 3.73 6.06 -17.81
N TYR A 227 3.01 4.98 -18.10
CA TYR A 227 3.44 4.07 -19.15
C TYR A 227 3.53 4.82 -20.48
N PRO A 228 4.56 4.57 -21.29
CA PRO A 228 4.60 5.06 -22.66
C PRO A 228 3.31 4.64 -23.35
N LEU A 229 2.61 5.60 -23.97
CA LEU A 229 1.48 5.27 -24.81
C LEU A 229 1.99 4.43 -25.98
N PRO A 230 1.26 3.37 -26.42
CA PRO A 230 1.56 2.68 -27.67
C PRO A 230 1.72 3.69 -28.81
N ASP A 231 2.60 3.40 -29.77
CA ASP A 231 2.95 4.32 -30.87
C ASP A 231 1.70 4.82 -31.66
N GLU A 232 0.68 4.00 -31.73
CA GLU A 232 -0.61 4.36 -32.33
C GLU A 232 -1.32 5.54 -31.66
N TYR A 233 -1.09 5.77 -30.34
CA TYR A 233 -1.63 6.91 -29.59
C TYR A 233 -0.70 8.12 -29.59
N GLN A 234 0.59 7.94 -29.90
CA GLN A 234 1.55 9.05 -29.97
C GLN A 234 1.33 9.87 -31.25
N ALA A 235 0.73 9.28 -32.28
CA ALA A 235 0.44 9.91 -33.57
C ALA A 235 -0.86 10.73 -33.59
N ILE A 236 -1.65 10.79 -32.51
CA ILE A 236 -2.86 11.59 -32.48
C ILE A 236 -2.46 13.08 -32.45
N PRO A 237 -2.76 13.85 -33.56
CA PRO A 237 -2.47 15.27 -33.58
C PRO A 237 -3.19 15.96 -32.43
N ARG A 238 -2.47 16.79 -31.68
CA ARG A 238 -3.12 17.66 -30.70
C ARG A 238 -4.14 18.53 -31.46
N PRO A 239 -5.40 18.61 -30.97
CA PRO A 239 -6.34 19.54 -31.54
C PRO A 239 -5.73 20.93 -31.59
N ASP A 240 -5.82 21.60 -32.72
CA ASP A 240 -5.37 22.97 -32.87
C ASP A 240 -6.22 23.86 -31.95
N HIS A 241 -5.64 24.28 -30.83
CA HIS A 241 -6.30 25.14 -29.86
C HIS A 241 -6.30 26.58 -30.33
N THR A 242 -7.04 26.84 -31.42
CA THR A 242 -7.34 28.22 -31.82
C THR A 242 -8.31 28.82 -30.80
N GLY A 243 -7.74 29.39 -29.77
CA GLY A 243 -8.31 30.55 -29.09
C GLY A 243 -9.37 30.38 -28.03
N LYS A 244 -9.33 29.36 -27.17
CA LYS A 244 -9.83 29.38 -25.78
C LYS A 244 -9.28 28.15 -25.05
N ASP A 245 -8.38 28.35 -24.13
CA ASP A 245 -7.83 27.28 -23.29
C ASP A 245 -8.95 26.65 -22.45
N LYS A 246 -9.55 25.58 -22.98
CA LYS A 246 -10.33 24.67 -22.14
C LYS A 246 -9.36 23.74 -21.46
N VAL A 247 -8.98 24.06 -20.23
CA VAL A 247 -8.32 23.12 -19.34
C VAL A 247 -9.31 22.00 -19.08
N VAL A 248 -9.14 20.86 -19.76
CA VAL A 248 -9.83 19.62 -19.42
C VAL A 248 -9.13 19.07 -18.20
N THR A 249 -9.57 19.50 -17.01
CA THR A 249 -9.21 18.82 -15.77
C THR A 249 -10.00 17.52 -15.77
N ASN A 250 -9.28 16.40 -15.87
CA ASN A 250 -9.86 15.09 -15.63
C ASN A 250 -10.21 15.00 -14.14
N ARG A 251 -11.41 15.44 -13.76
CA ARG A 251 -11.96 15.25 -12.41
C ARG A 251 -12.24 13.77 -12.24
N ARG A 252 -11.24 13.02 -11.78
CA ARG A 252 -11.46 11.68 -11.29
C ARG A 252 -12.28 11.74 -9.99
N SER A 253 -13.45 11.09 -10.05
CA SER A 253 -14.10 10.32 -8.97
C SER A 253 -14.45 10.98 -7.63
N GLU A 254 -14.24 12.25 -7.37
CA GLU A 254 -14.70 12.89 -6.10
C GLU A 254 -16.22 13.12 -6.05
N GLU A 255 -16.93 13.03 -7.17
CA GLU A 255 -18.39 13.18 -7.22
C GLU A 255 -19.17 11.93 -6.78
N ARG A 256 -18.54 10.78 -6.57
CA ARG A 256 -19.23 9.57 -6.14
C ARG A 256 -19.47 9.49 -4.62
N PHE A 257 -18.71 10.24 -3.83
CA PHE A 257 -18.84 10.23 -2.37
C PHE A 257 -19.80 11.28 -1.80
N SER A 258 -20.29 12.21 -2.61
CA SER A 258 -21.18 13.28 -2.14
C SER A 258 -22.66 13.06 -2.45
N ARG A 259 -23.07 11.90 -2.98
CA ARG A 259 -24.47 11.62 -3.35
C ARG A 259 -25.22 10.65 -2.43
N ASN A 260 -24.62 10.25 -1.32
CA ASN A 260 -25.29 9.35 -0.36
C ASN A 260 -25.68 10.01 0.97
N ASP A 261 -25.69 11.34 1.03
CA ASP A 261 -26.24 12.09 2.18
C ASP A 261 -27.35 13.02 1.67
N GLU A 262 -28.49 12.44 1.24
CA GLU A 262 -29.82 13.03 1.25
C GLU A 262 -30.85 11.94 1.57
#